data_a2530bdaf873d6355e6ad207ca9d9a0a
#
_entry.id   a2530bdaf873d6355e6ad207ca9d9a0a
#
_cell.length_a   1.000
_cell.length_b   1.000
_cell.length_c   1.000
_cell.angle_alpha   90.00
_cell.angle_beta   90.00
_cell.angle_gamma   90.00
#
_symmetry.space_group_name_H-M   'P 1'
#
loop_
_entity.id
_entity.type
_entity.pdbx_description
1 polymer ?
#
loop_
_entity_poly.entity_id
_entity_poly.type
_entity_poly.pdbx_seq_one_letter_code
_entity_poly.pdbx_strand_id
1 'polypeptide(L)'
;MIWFRIARWMCKVFCKLFFKMRFYGKENIPAEGAFLLVSNHQSFLDPLFCGISFKGPMYFLARHTLFKNKFFGWLISSVNTIPVRRGEADVSAMKTVISKLKAGNGVCLFPEATRSKDGKISSFKPGFGLLCRRGNAGIVPVVVDGAFECWPRHKKLPSIGSKIVVQYGEYITADEIKEMNDRELAERLTDTLRRMQNDCRIKQGKEPYDYNQREE
;
A
#
# COMPACT_ATOMS: atom_id res chain seq x y z
N MET A 1 -19.34 -3.85 10.23
CA MET A 1 -19.01 -2.54 9.57
C MET A 1 -18.74 -1.41 10.58
N ILE A 2 -19.43 -1.31 11.70
CA ILE A 2 -19.23 -0.26 12.73
C ILE A 2 -17.80 -0.32 13.31
N TRP A 3 -17.33 -1.50 13.69
CA TRP A 3 -15.98 -1.69 14.25
C TRP A 3 -14.86 -1.15 13.32
N PHE A 4 -14.92 -1.46 12.03
CA PHE A 4 -13.94 -0.95 11.08
C PHE A 4 -13.93 0.59 10.99
N ARG A 5 -15.11 1.23 11.11
CA ARG A 5 -15.22 2.71 11.17
C ARG A 5 -14.59 3.28 12.44
N ILE A 6 -14.80 2.62 13.58
CA ILE A 6 -14.21 3.01 14.88
C ILE A 6 -12.69 2.84 14.81
N ALA A 7 -12.20 1.68 14.40
CA ALA A 7 -10.76 1.41 14.26
C ALA A 7 -10.08 2.44 13.35
N ARG A 8 -10.69 2.75 12.21
CA ARG A 8 -10.19 3.78 11.29
C ARG A 8 -10.19 5.17 11.92
N TRP A 9 -11.22 5.53 12.68
CA TRP A 9 -11.26 6.80 13.38
C TRP A 9 -10.13 6.87 14.43
N MET A 10 -9.96 5.83 15.24
CA MET A 10 -8.83 5.74 16.18
C MET A 10 -7.48 5.89 15.49
N CYS A 11 -7.30 5.21 14.34
CA CYS A 11 -6.11 5.34 13.53
C CYS A 11 -5.89 6.78 13.03
N LYS A 12 -6.97 7.48 12.61
CA LYS A 12 -6.89 8.90 12.22
C LYS A 12 -6.46 9.79 13.38
N VAL A 13 -7.04 9.59 14.55
CA VAL A 13 -6.67 10.34 15.76
C VAL A 13 -5.21 10.06 16.11
N PHE A 14 -4.80 8.80 16.14
CA PHE A 14 -3.41 8.40 16.38
C PHE A 14 -2.46 9.09 15.39
N CYS A 15 -2.73 8.98 14.10
CA CYS A 15 -1.88 9.61 13.10
C CYS A 15 -1.82 11.13 13.25
N LYS A 16 -2.94 11.79 13.56
CA LYS A 16 -3.00 13.24 13.78
C LYS A 16 -2.19 13.68 15.01
N LEU A 17 -2.20 12.88 16.08
CA LEU A 17 -1.49 13.19 17.32
C LEU A 17 0.03 12.96 17.19
N PHE A 18 0.42 11.89 16.51
CA PHE A 18 1.81 11.43 16.53
C PHE A 18 2.60 11.76 15.27
N PHE A 19 1.96 12.13 14.14
CA PHE A 19 2.64 12.38 12.88
C PHE A 19 2.14 13.65 12.20
N LYS A 20 3.04 14.32 11.45
CA LYS A 20 2.70 15.47 10.62
C LYS A 20 2.38 14.98 9.21
N MET A 21 1.12 14.59 8.98
CA MET A 21 0.69 14.00 7.72
C MET A 21 0.19 15.02 6.72
N ARG A 22 0.60 14.87 5.46
CA ARG A 22 0.04 15.58 4.30
C ARG A 22 -0.44 14.57 3.27
N PHE A 23 -1.56 14.88 2.63
CA PHE A 23 -2.20 14.02 1.64
C PHE A 23 -2.42 14.79 0.35
N TYR A 24 -2.10 14.18 -0.79
CA TYR A 24 -2.32 14.72 -2.13
C TYR A 24 -3.05 13.70 -3.00
N GLY A 25 -3.83 14.17 -3.98
CA GLY A 25 -4.49 13.30 -4.96
C GLY A 25 -5.62 12.45 -4.39
N LYS A 26 -6.27 12.82 -3.28
CA LYS A 26 -7.38 12.04 -2.70
C LYS A 26 -8.58 11.93 -3.66
N GLU A 27 -8.75 12.85 -4.55
CA GLU A 27 -9.73 12.89 -5.62
C GLU A 27 -9.57 11.74 -6.61
N ASN A 28 -8.37 11.17 -6.72
CA ASN A 28 -8.06 10.02 -7.57
C ASN A 28 -8.55 8.68 -6.98
N ILE A 29 -9.01 8.68 -5.72
CA ILE A 29 -9.55 7.47 -5.10
C ILE A 29 -10.99 7.28 -5.57
N PRO A 30 -11.33 6.18 -6.25
CA PRO A 30 -12.70 5.93 -6.67
C PRO A 30 -13.67 5.96 -5.48
N ALA A 31 -14.80 6.65 -5.65
CA ALA A 31 -15.84 6.70 -4.63
C ALA A 31 -16.49 5.32 -4.41
N GLU A 32 -16.61 4.56 -5.49
CA GLU A 32 -17.23 3.22 -5.54
C GLU A 32 -16.42 2.30 -6.46
N GLY A 33 -16.71 1.01 -6.37
CA GLY A 33 -16.07 -0.02 -7.19
C GLY A 33 -14.83 -0.66 -6.56
N ALA A 34 -14.34 -1.69 -7.23
CA ALA A 34 -13.18 -2.45 -6.82
C ALA A 34 -11.88 -1.81 -7.31
N PHE A 35 -10.87 -1.75 -6.47
CA PHE A 35 -9.53 -1.35 -6.88
C PHE A 35 -8.43 -2.00 -6.03
N LEU A 36 -7.27 -2.17 -6.64
CA LEU A 36 -6.03 -2.38 -5.91
C LEU A 36 -5.39 -1.03 -5.60
N LEU A 37 -5.08 -0.81 -4.34
CA LEU A 37 -4.21 0.26 -3.88
C LEU A 37 -2.79 -0.29 -3.88
N VAL A 38 -2.00 0.11 -4.87
CA VAL A 38 -0.63 -0.38 -5.07
C VAL A 38 0.34 0.66 -4.51
N SER A 39 1.09 0.27 -3.47
CA SER A 39 1.96 1.20 -2.74
C SER A 39 3.37 0.67 -2.57
N ASN A 40 4.33 1.59 -2.38
CA ASN A 40 5.66 1.28 -1.87
C ASN A 40 5.59 0.86 -0.39
N HIS A 41 6.63 0.16 0.08
CA HIS A 41 6.67 -0.39 1.43
C HIS A 41 7.94 0.02 2.19
N GLN A 42 7.83 1.02 3.05
CA GLN A 42 8.94 1.57 3.84
C GLN A 42 8.86 1.18 5.33
N SER A 43 7.64 1.02 5.86
CA SER A 43 7.38 0.95 7.30
C SER A 43 6.32 -0.07 7.68
N PHE A 44 6.26 -0.45 8.95
CA PHE A 44 5.12 -1.19 9.51
C PHE A 44 3.81 -0.39 9.47
N LEU A 45 3.90 0.94 9.42
CA LEU A 45 2.74 1.83 9.44
C LEU A 45 2.17 2.13 8.04
N ASP A 46 2.82 1.68 6.95
CA ASP A 46 2.34 1.96 5.60
C ASP A 46 0.89 1.53 5.34
N PRO A 47 0.43 0.33 5.78
CA PRO A 47 -0.97 -0.04 5.60
C PRO A 47 -1.93 0.95 6.25
N LEU A 48 -1.54 1.49 7.42
CA LEU A 48 -2.30 2.50 8.12
C LEU A 48 -2.32 3.81 7.33
N PHE A 49 -1.15 4.31 6.90
CA PHE A 49 -1.03 5.57 6.16
C PHE A 49 -1.76 5.52 4.81
N CYS A 50 -1.65 4.41 4.08
CA CYS A 50 -2.34 4.21 2.81
C CYS A 50 -3.88 4.17 2.97
N GLY A 51 -4.36 3.41 3.96
CA GLY A 51 -5.78 3.12 4.12
C GLY A 51 -6.61 4.22 4.79
N ILE A 52 -5.95 5.16 5.47
CA ILE A 52 -6.63 6.11 6.37
C ILE A 52 -7.56 7.10 5.64
N SER A 53 -7.27 7.43 4.38
CA SER A 53 -8.08 8.35 3.57
C SER A 53 -9.29 7.68 2.94
N PHE A 54 -9.29 6.37 2.83
CA PHE A 54 -10.35 5.63 2.16
C PHE A 54 -11.62 5.53 3.04
N LYS A 55 -12.80 5.71 2.46
CA LYS A 55 -14.07 5.71 3.21
C LYS A 55 -14.72 4.32 3.31
N GLY A 56 -14.53 3.48 2.30
CA GLY A 56 -15.10 2.14 2.19
C GLY A 56 -14.35 1.05 2.95
N PRO A 57 -14.78 -0.21 2.84
CA PRO A 57 -14.03 -1.36 3.33
C PRO A 57 -12.74 -1.53 2.54
N MET A 58 -11.62 -1.61 3.26
CA MET A 58 -10.29 -1.87 2.69
C MET A 58 -9.74 -3.13 3.31
N TYR A 59 -9.15 -3.98 2.49
CA TYR A 59 -8.45 -5.18 2.91
C TYR A 59 -6.93 -4.99 2.77
N PHE A 60 -6.17 -5.61 3.65
CA PHE A 60 -4.71 -5.55 3.66
C PHE A 60 -4.13 -6.95 3.61
N LEU A 61 -2.95 -7.10 3.00
CA LEU A 61 -2.23 -8.36 2.99
C LEU A 61 -1.12 -8.32 4.04
N ALA A 62 -1.06 -9.33 4.89
CA ALA A 62 -0.01 -9.44 5.88
C ALA A 62 0.58 -10.85 5.93
N ARG A 63 1.88 -10.93 6.27
CA ARG A 63 2.58 -12.22 6.40
C ARG A 63 1.89 -13.10 7.43
N HIS A 64 1.58 -14.35 7.08
CA HIS A 64 0.88 -15.32 7.95
C HIS A 64 1.54 -15.48 9.33
N THR A 65 2.86 -15.31 9.43
CA THR A 65 3.58 -15.42 10.73
C THR A 65 3.17 -14.35 11.74
N LEU A 66 2.59 -13.21 11.30
CA LEU A 66 2.09 -12.17 12.21
C LEU A 66 0.83 -12.63 12.97
N PHE A 67 0.11 -13.60 12.43
CA PHE A 67 -1.08 -14.19 13.06
C PHE A 67 -0.75 -15.25 14.13
N LYS A 68 0.53 -15.67 14.27
CA LYS A 68 0.97 -16.60 15.31
C LYS A 68 0.83 -16.02 16.72
N ASN A 69 1.05 -14.70 16.89
CA ASN A 69 0.74 -14.02 18.13
C ASN A 69 -0.79 -13.82 18.21
N LYS A 70 -1.44 -14.44 19.18
CA LYS A 70 -2.91 -14.48 19.32
C LYS A 70 -3.53 -13.07 19.43
N PHE A 71 -2.93 -12.18 20.23
CA PHE A 71 -3.44 -10.82 20.41
C PHE A 71 -3.25 -9.99 19.13
N PHE A 72 -2.04 -9.97 18.59
CA PHE A 72 -1.75 -9.22 17.38
C PHE A 72 -2.49 -9.78 16.15
N GLY A 73 -2.58 -11.10 16.04
CA GLY A 73 -3.37 -11.77 15.01
C GLY A 73 -4.84 -11.41 15.07
N TRP A 74 -5.44 -11.39 16.26
CA TRP A 74 -6.81 -10.91 16.46
C TRP A 74 -6.96 -9.45 16.04
N LEU A 75 -6.04 -8.58 16.47
CA LEU A 75 -6.06 -7.15 16.14
C LEU A 75 -6.05 -6.90 14.62
N ILE A 76 -5.09 -7.50 13.90
CA ILE A 76 -4.98 -7.30 12.45
C ILE A 76 -6.13 -7.97 11.68
N SER A 77 -6.65 -9.11 12.16
CA SER A 77 -7.84 -9.75 11.58
C SER A 77 -9.08 -8.85 11.69
N SER A 78 -9.21 -8.14 12.80
CA SER A 78 -10.35 -7.23 13.04
C SER A 78 -10.39 -6.03 12.10
N VAL A 79 -9.29 -5.74 11.41
CA VAL A 79 -9.18 -4.66 10.42
C VAL A 79 -9.02 -5.19 8.98
N ASN A 80 -9.65 -6.33 8.68
CA ASN A 80 -9.74 -6.92 7.34
C ASN A 80 -8.37 -7.32 6.75
N THR A 81 -7.48 -7.88 7.55
CA THR A 81 -6.19 -8.34 7.05
C THR A 81 -6.26 -9.79 6.55
N ILE A 82 -5.79 -10.03 5.35
CA ILE A 82 -5.69 -11.34 4.69
C ILE A 82 -4.30 -11.92 4.95
N PRO A 83 -4.17 -13.11 5.57
CA PRO A 83 -2.87 -13.75 5.74
C PRO A 83 -2.31 -14.25 4.42
N VAL A 84 -1.01 -14.03 4.18
CA VAL A 84 -0.29 -14.48 2.98
C VAL A 84 0.97 -15.23 3.35
N ARG A 85 1.21 -16.36 2.74
CA ARG A 85 2.47 -17.12 2.79
C ARG A 85 3.44 -16.51 1.78
N ARG A 86 4.60 -16.05 2.24
CA ARG A 86 5.65 -15.51 1.35
C ARG A 86 6.57 -16.62 0.88
N GLY A 87 7.07 -16.47 -0.34
CA GLY A 87 8.01 -17.42 -0.95
C GLY A 87 7.36 -18.46 -1.86
N GLU A 88 6.05 -18.63 -1.79
CA GLU A 88 5.26 -19.53 -2.62
C GLU A 88 4.08 -18.77 -3.24
N ALA A 89 3.54 -19.29 -4.34
CA ALA A 89 2.29 -18.77 -4.90
C ALA A 89 1.12 -19.16 -3.98
N ASP A 90 0.73 -18.24 -3.08
CA ASP A 90 -0.40 -18.49 -2.18
C ASP A 90 -1.73 -18.34 -2.93
N VAL A 91 -2.13 -19.42 -3.60
CA VAL A 91 -3.37 -19.48 -4.39
C VAL A 91 -4.61 -19.17 -3.53
N SER A 92 -4.59 -19.55 -2.24
CA SER A 92 -5.70 -19.30 -1.32
C SER A 92 -5.86 -17.78 -1.05
N ALA A 93 -4.75 -17.10 -0.74
CA ALA A 93 -4.74 -15.66 -0.58
C ALA A 93 -5.16 -14.93 -1.86
N MET A 94 -4.67 -15.36 -3.03
CA MET A 94 -5.06 -14.80 -4.32
C MET A 94 -6.57 -14.94 -4.59
N LYS A 95 -7.15 -16.12 -4.36
CA LYS A 95 -8.60 -16.34 -4.48
C LYS A 95 -9.40 -15.44 -3.55
N THR A 96 -8.91 -15.26 -2.32
CA THR A 96 -9.53 -14.38 -1.33
C THR A 96 -9.51 -12.93 -1.81
N VAL A 97 -8.35 -12.42 -2.29
CA VAL A 97 -8.23 -11.08 -2.85
C VAL A 97 -9.20 -10.87 -4.01
N ILE A 98 -9.23 -11.79 -4.98
CA ILE A 98 -10.14 -11.71 -6.14
C ILE A 98 -11.60 -11.69 -5.68
N SER A 99 -11.98 -12.50 -4.69
CA SER A 99 -13.33 -12.48 -4.11
C SER A 99 -13.67 -11.13 -3.49
N LYS A 100 -12.71 -10.49 -2.79
CA LYS A 100 -12.95 -9.16 -2.20
C LYS A 100 -13.10 -8.08 -3.27
N LEU A 101 -12.27 -8.11 -4.31
CA LEU A 101 -12.38 -7.21 -5.44
C LEU A 101 -13.72 -7.38 -6.16
N LYS A 102 -14.14 -8.62 -6.46
CA LYS A 102 -15.46 -8.89 -7.07
C LYS A 102 -16.65 -8.38 -6.25
N ALA A 103 -16.47 -8.31 -4.93
CA ALA A 103 -17.46 -7.74 -4.01
C ALA A 103 -17.38 -6.19 -3.91
N GLY A 104 -16.64 -5.51 -4.78
CA GLY A 104 -16.55 -4.05 -4.82
C GLY A 104 -15.65 -3.44 -3.74
N ASN A 105 -14.76 -4.21 -3.11
CA ASN A 105 -13.91 -3.69 -2.04
C ASN A 105 -12.55 -3.25 -2.56
N GLY A 106 -11.91 -2.32 -1.82
CA GLY A 106 -10.50 -1.98 -2.01
C GLY A 106 -9.56 -3.00 -1.35
N VAL A 107 -8.44 -3.30 -2.00
CA VAL A 107 -7.36 -4.13 -1.43
C VAL A 107 -6.03 -3.40 -1.54
N CYS A 108 -5.31 -3.26 -0.45
CA CYS A 108 -3.97 -2.66 -0.43
C CYS A 108 -2.90 -3.74 -0.59
N LEU A 109 -1.99 -3.50 -1.53
CA LEU A 109 -0.90 -4.41 -1.91
C LEU A 109 0.43 -3.65 -1.97
N PHE A 110 1.50 -4.31 -1.52
CA PHE A 110 2.89 -3.86 -1.61
C PHE A 110 3.68 -4.80 -2.54
N PRO A 111 3.82 -4.49 -3.85
CA PRO A 111 4.41 -5.43 -4.80
C PRO A 111 5.91 -5.69 -4.60
N GLU A 112 6.59 -4.88 -3.80
CA GLU A 112 7.97 -5.12 -3.36
C GLU A 112 8.11 -6.40 -2.53
N ALA A 113 7.00 -6.91 -1.98
CA ALA A 113 6.90 -8.07 -1.11
C ALA A 113 7.72 -8.00 0.19
N THR A 114 8.54 -6.97 0.38
CA THR A 114 9.33 -6.70 1.59
C THR A 114 9.43 -5.20 1.82
N ARG A 115 9.73 -4.78 3.04
CA ARG A 115 9.98 -3.37 3.32
C ARG A 115 11.36 -2.96 2.80
N SER A 116 11.43 -1.74 2.26
CA SER A 116 12.67 -1.13 1.79
C SER A 116 13.78 -1.15 2.87
N LYS A 117 15.03 -1.25 2.42
CA LYS A 117 16.21 -1.20 3.30
C LYS A 117 16.75 0.21 3.47
N ASP A 118 16.53 1.08 2.49
CA ASP A 118 17.11 2.42 2.35
C ASP A 118 16.07 3.53 2.09
N GLY A 119 14.79 3.18 2.02
CA GLY A 119 13.69 4.09 1.70
C GLY A 119 13.37 4.21 0.21
N LYS A 120 14.21 3.67 -0.68
CA LYS A 120 13.94 3.64 -2.12
C LYS A 120 12.87 2.60 -2.47
N ILE A 121 12.22 2.80 -3.62
CA ILE A 121 11.27 1.84 -4.18
C ILE A 121 12.03 0.83 -5.03
N SER A 122 11.98 -0.44 -4.63
CA SER A 122 12.50 -1.53 -5.43
C SER A 122 11.56 -1.91 -6.58
N SER A 123 12.07 -2.61 -7.58
CA SER A 123 11.27 -3.07 -8.71
C SER A 123 10.11 -3.94 -8.26
N PHE A 124 8.92 -3.68 -8.79
CA PHE A 124 7.71 -4.39 -8.43
C PHE A 124 7.70 -5.80 -9.04
N LYS A 125 7.31 -6.77 -8.24
CA LYS A 125 7.11 -8.13 -8.72
C LYS A 125 5.86 -8.19 -9.58
N PRO A 126 5.91 -8.81 -10.77
CA PRO A 126 4.73 -8.99 -11.61
C PRO A 126 3.70 -9.92 -10.95
N GLY A 127 2.49 -9.98 -11.51
CA GLY A 127 1.43 -10.91 -11.10
C GLY A 127 0.24 -10.28 -10.39
N PHE A 128 0.36 -9.07 -9.85
CA PHE A 128 -0.81 -8.37 -9.27
C PHE A 128 -1.82 -7.92 -10.34
N GLY A 129 -1.39 -7.76 -11.60
CA GLY A 129 -2.28 -7.50 -12.72
C GLY A 129 -3.33 -8.60 -12.93
N LEU A 130 -2.96 -9.85 -12.65
CA LEU A 130 -3.90 -10.98 -12.68
C LEU A 130 -5.04 -10.80 -11.66
N LEU A 131 -4.76 -10.24 -10.47
CA LEU A 131 -5.76 -9.97 -9.44
C LEU A 131 -6.76 -8.92 -9.95
N CYS A 132 -6.25 -7.86 -10.61
CA CYS A 132 -7.09 -6.82 -11.21
C CYS A 132 -7.98 -7.37 -12.32
N ARG A 133 -7.39 -8.08 -13.29
CA ARG A 133 -8.14 -8.66 -14.42
C ARG A 133 -9.22 -9.63 -13.96
N ARG A 134 -8.90 -10.54 -13.03
CA ARG A 134 -9.88 -11.51 -12.49
C ARG A 134 -10.88 -10.89 -11.51
N GLY A 135 -10.51 -9.82 -10.82
CA GLY A 135 -11.36 -9.08 -9.90
C GLY A 135 -12.20 -7.99 -10.57
N ASN A 136 -11.96 -7.71 -11.86
CA ASN A 136 -12.52 -6.55 -12.60
C ASN A 136 -12.28 -5.25 -11.82
N ALA A 137 -11.03 -4.99 -11.45
CA ALA A 137 -10.61 -3.90 -10.57
C ALA A 137 -9.54 -3.05 -11.24
N GLY A 138 -9.62 -1.74 -11.06
CA GLY A 138 -8.54 -0.82 -11.44
C GLY A 138 -7.44 -0.73 -10.39
N ILE A 139 -6.49 0.17 -10.60
CA ILE A 139 -5.37 0.43 -9.68
C ILE A 139 -5.33 1.90 -9.30
N VAL A 140 -5.16 2.16 -8.00
CA VAL A 140 -4.76 3.46 -7.46
C VAL A 140 -3.29 3.36 -7.04
N PRO A 141 -2.36 3.98 -7.76
CA PRO A 141 -0.97 4.08 -7.33
C PRO A 141 -0.86 4.97 -6.09
N VAL A 142 -0.10 4.54 -5.08
CA VAL A 142 0.08 5.33 -3.85
C VAL A 142 1.53 5.36 -3.43
N VAL A 143 2.01 6.54 -3.10
CA VAL A 143 3.33 6.71 -2.48
C VAL A 143 3.16 7.16 -1.04
N VAL A 144 3.90 6.52 -0.15
CA VAL A 144 4.15 6.98 1.21
C VAL A 144 5.62 7.38 1.30
N ASP A 145 5.91 8.64 1.57
CA ASP A 145 7.27 9.13 1.83
C ASP A 145 7.39 9.67 3.25
N GLY A 146 8.57 9.48 3.87
CA GLY A 146 8.83 9.80 5.27
C GLY A 146 8.53 8.67 6.24
N ALA A 147 7.92 7.58 5.79
CA ALA A 147 7.63 6.42 6.62
C ALA A 147 8.89 5.61 6.94
N PHE A 148 9.92 5.65 6.07
CA PHE A 148 11.21 5.05 6.34
C PHE A 148 11.92 5.73 7.50
N GLU A 149 11.99 7.04 7.51
CA GLU A 149 12.60 7.81 8.61
C GLU A 149 11.79 7.66 9.91
N CYS A 150 10.48 7.47 9.77
CA CYS A 150 9.58 7.25 10.91
C CYS A 150 9.85 5.91 11.59
N TRP A 151 9.74 4.80 10.86
CA TRP A 151 9.89 3.46 11.43
C TRP A 151 10.45 2.44 10.42
N PRO A 152 11.75 2.51 10.14
CA PRO A 152 12.42 1.54 9.28
C PRO A 152 12.43 0.14 9.92
N ARG A 153 12.71 -0.88 9.11
CA ARG A 153 12.66 -2.29 9.55
C ARG A 153 13.59 -2.64 10.71
N HIS A 154 14.66 -1.88 10.90
CA HIS A 154 15.69 -2.13 11.94
C HIS A 154 15.41 -1.43 13.29
N LYS A 155 14.48 -0.46 13.32
CA LYS A 155 14.09 0.21 14.57
C LYS A 155 12.99 -0.55 15.29
N LYS A 156 13.05 -0.53 16.64
CA LYS A 156 12.03 -1.16 17.49
C LYS A 156 10.77 -0.30 17.66
N LEU A 157 10.92 1.02 17.67
CA LEU A 157 9.81 1.96 17.89
C LEU A 157 9.78 3.06 16.82
N PRO A 158 8.60 3.62 16.51
CA PRO A 158 8.48 4.73 15.57
C PRO A 158 9.00 6.04 16.16
N SER A 159 9.50 6.93 15.31
CA SER A 159 9.86 8.31 15.65
C SER A 159 8.62 9.18 15.59
N ILE A 160 8.23 9.72 16.75
CA ILE A 160 7.08 10.64 16.86
C ILE A 160 7.42 11.99 16.20
N GLY A 161 6.40 12.65 15.65
CA GLY A 161 6.56 13.95 14.98
C GLY A 161 7.09 13.88 13.55
N SER A 162 7.32 12.66 13.03
CA SER A 162 7.76 12.45 11.65
C SER A 162 6.81 13.08 10.65
N LYS A 163 7.38 13.68 9.58
CA LYS A 163 6.64 14.23 8.45
C LYS A 163 6.35 13.10 7.46
N ILE A 164 5.07 12.81 7.24
CA ILE A 164 4.62 11.75 6.33
C ILE A 164 3.83 12.39 5.19
N VAL A 165 4.20 12.09 3.97
CA VAL A 165 3.43 12.46 2.79
C VAL A 165 2.82 11.20 2.18
N VAL A 166 1.53 11.26 1.91
CA VAL A 166 0.80 10.22 1.17
C VAL A 166 0.24 10.86 -0.09
N GLN A 167 0.67 10.39 -1.24
CA GLN A 167 0.20 10.85 -2.54
C GLN A 167 -0.49 9.72 -3.30
N TYR A 168 -1.74 9.95 -3.71
CA TYR A 168 -2.52 9.06 -4.56
C TYR A 168 -2.35 9.51 -6.00
N GLY A 169 -1.85 8.64 -6.86
CA GLY A 169 -1.68 8.88 -8.30
C GLY A 169 -2.97 8.70 -9.06
N GLU A 170 -2.92 8.95 -10.36
CA GLU A 170 -4.06 8.78 -11.27
C GLU A 170 -4.55 7.33 -11.28
N TYR A 171 -5.87 7.18 -11.30
CA TYR A 171 -6.52 5.89 -11.33
C TYR A 171 -6.32 5.22 -12.70
N ILE A 172 -5.82 4.00 -12.70
CA ILE A 172 -5.69 3.16 -13.89
C ILE A 172 -6.91 2.25 -13.93
N THR A 173 -7.67 2.34 -14.98
CA THR A 173 -8.93 1.59 -15.14
C THR A 173 -8.68 0.09 -15.34
N ALA A 174 -9.71 -0.73 -15.08
CA ALA A 174 -9.63 -2.16 -15.33
C ALA A 174 -9.42 -2.48 -16.83
N ASP A 175 -9.91 -1.63 -17.72
CA ASP A 175 -9.76 -1.84 -19.16
C ASP A 175 -8.33 -1.52 -19.62
N GLU A 176 -7.72 -0.43 -19.16
CA GLU A 176 -6.29 -0.16 -19.42
C GLU A 176 -5.40 -1.30 -18.93
N ILE A 177 -5.72 -1.92 -17.78
CA ILE A 177 -4.95 -3.04 -17.23
C ILE A 177 -5.05 -4.31 -18.10
N LYS A 178 -6.18 -4.51 -18.78
CA LYS A 178 -6.37 -5.66 -19.68
C LYS A 178 -5.47 -5.59 -20.92
N GLU A 179 -5.14 -4.38 -21.37
CA GLU A 179 -4.30 -4.14 -22.54
C GLU A 179 -2.79 -4.35 -22.27
N MET A 180 -2.38 -4.35 -20.99
CA MET A 180 -0.99 -4.54 -20.59
C MET A 180 -0.72 -5.98 -20.12
N ASN A 181 0.47 -6.50 -20.39
CA ASN A 181 0.94 -7.71 -19.73
C ASN A 181 1.42 -7.40 -18.29
N ASP A 182 1.63 -8.46 -17.48
CA ASP A 182 1.99 -8.30 -16.06
C ASP A 182 3.34 -7.61 -15.85
N ARG A 183 4.29 -7.80 -16.76
CA ARG A 183 5.62 -7.20 -16.69
C ARG A 183 5.56 -5.71 -17.00
N GLU A 184 4.91 -5.35 -18.09
CA GLU A 184 4.71 -3.94 -18.49
C GLU A 184 3.99 -3.15 -17.40
N LEU A 185 2.93 -3.73 -16.80
CA LEU A 185 2.19 -3.11 -15.72
C LEU A 185 3.09 -2.90 -14.49
N ALA A 186 3.92 -3.87 -14.13
CA ALA A 186 4.83 -3.76 -12.99
C ALA A 186 5.91 -2.70 -13.23
N GLU A 187 6.50 -2.66 -14.42
CA GLU A 187 7.49 -1.66 -14.82
C GLU A 187 6.88 -0.25 -14.81
N ARG A 188 5.74 -0.05 -15.50
CA ARG A 188 5.01 1.24 -15.53
C ARG A 188 4.70 1.75 -14.12
N LEU A 189 4.20 0.88 -13.23
CA LEU A 189 3.88 1.28 -11.85
C LEU A 189 5.12 1.56 -11.02
N THR A 190 6.19 0.78 -11.18
CA THR A 190 7.46 1.05 -10.51
C THR A 190 7.97 2.45 -10.85
N ASP A 191 8.02 2.80 -12.14
CA ASP A 191 8.51 4.10 -12.59
C ASP A 191 7.58 5.25 -12.19
N THR A 192 6.26 5.00 -12.21
CA THR A 192 5.28 5.98 -11.75
C THR A 192 5.46 6.28 -10.26
N LEU A 193 5.58 5.25 -9.41
CA LEU A 193 5.73 5.47 -7.98
C LEU A 193 7.11 6.08 -7.63
N ARG A 194 8.18 5.73 -8.35
CA ARG A 194 9.50 6.34 -8.19
C ARG A 194 9.47 7.84 -8.48
N ARG A 195 8.83 8.26 -9.59
CA ARG A 195 8.61 9.68 -9.90
C ARG A 195 7.78 10.37 -8.81
N MET A 196 6.65 9.80 -8.45
CA MET A 196 5.80 10.33 -7.38
C MET A 196 6.53 10.46 -6.04
N GLN A 197 7.41 9.51 -5.70
CA GLN A 197 8.21 9.58 -4.48
C GLN A 197 9.18 10.76 -4.53
N ASN A 198 9.88 10.94 -5.64
CA ASN A 198 10.79 12.07 -5.82
C ASN A 198 10.04 13.41 -5.74
N ASP A 199 8.85 13.50 -6.33
CA ASP A 199 7.99 14.69 -6.20
C ASP A 199 7.60 14.96 -4.73
N CYS A 200 7.25 13.90 -3.97
CA CYS A 200 6.96 14.03 -2.55
C CYS A 200 8.18 14.50 -1.75
N ARG A 201 9.37 14.03 -2.07
CA ARG A 201 10.63 14.42 -1.43
C ARG A 201 10.95 15.89 -1.70
N ILE A 202 10.88 16.30 -2.97
CA ILE A 202 11.09 17.72 -3.36
C ILE A 202 10.11 18.63 -2.63
N LYS A 203 8.81 18.29 -2.57
CA LYS A 203 7.79 19.05 -1.82
C LYS A 203 8.07 19.15 -0.31
N GLN A 204 8.89 18.25 0.22
CA GLN A 204 9.34 18.25 1.62
C GLN A 204 10.70 18.93 1.81
N GLY A 205 11.33 19.43 0.76
CA GLY A 205 12.69 19.99 0.77
C GLY A 205 13.78 18.94 0.98
N LYS A 206 13.52 17.70 0.57
CA LYS A 206 14.49 16.58 0.61
C LYS A 206 15.07 16.36 -0.79
N GLU A 207 16.31 15.86 -0.84
CA GLU A 207 16.92 15.42 -2.09
C GLU A 207 16.14 14.23 -2.70
N PRO A 208 15.89 14.24 -4.02
CA PRO A 208 15.29 13.11 -4.70
C PRO A 208 16.21 11.88 -4.62
N TYR A 209 15.62 10.70 -4.67
CA TYR A 209 16.41 9.47 -4.80
C TYR A 209 16.93 9.31 -6.23
N ASP A 210 18.20 8.91 -6.36
CA ASP A 210 18.76 8.46 -7.63
C ASP A 210 18.32 7.01 -7.88
N TYR A 211 17.47 6.83 -8.90
CA TYR A 211 16.98 5.52 -9.36
C TYR A 211 17.72 5.01 -10.59
N ASN A 212 18.74 5.74 -11.11
CA ASN A 212 19.53 5.32 -12.27
C ASN A 212 20.69 4.40 -11.87
N GLN A 213 21.09 4.41 -10.61
CA GLN A 213 22.09 3.46 -10.11
C GLN A 213 21.44 2.08 -10.03
N ARG A 214 21.97 1.12 -10.80
CA ARG A 214 21.51 -0.28 -10.76
C ARG A 214 21.59 -0.81 -9.33
N GLU A 215 20.52 -1.48 -8.89
CA GLU A 215 20.55 -2.29 -7.66
C GLU A 215 21.63 -3.37 -7.87
N GLU A 216 22.78 -3.26 -7.16
CA GLU A 216 23.79 -4.32 -7.07
C GLU A 216 23.29 -5.49 -6.22
#